data_5110273d0e2d1dced8e64300eea7ab9b
#
_entry.id   5110273d0e2d1dced8e64300eea7ab9b
#
_cell.length_a   1.000
_cell.length_b   1.000
_cell.length_c   1.000
_cell.angle_alpha   90.00
_cell.angle_beta   90.00
_cell.angle_gamma   90.00
#
_symmetry.space_group_name_H-M   'P 1'
#
loop_
_entity.id
_entity.type
_entity.pdbx_description
1 polymer ?
#
loop_
_entity_poly.entity_id
_entity_poly.type
_entity_poly.pdbx_seq_one_letter_code
_entity_poly.pdbx_strand_id
1 'polypeptide(L)'
;VRLRVINAAAQTIFNLRIPGLKLEVVATDGIPVQPVSVDELQIGNAETYDLIVVPEDRAYTLVAEGIDRSGMGVATLAPRPGMRAAVPPLRKRPTLTMKDMGMMDHSAHGGGGGMDHSMRDKSKVDFPVGVGVDMIAPMPTDRTGEPGLGLEDVGHRVLNYRDLVALTPNK
;
A
#
# COMPACT_ATOMS: atom_id res chain seq x y z
N VAL A 1 -10.61 12.58 15.59
CA VAL A 1 -11.67 12.19 14.65
C VAL A 1 -11.37 10.79 14.13
N ARG A 2 -12.38 9.90 14.05
CA ARG A 2 -12.24 8.60 13.37
C ARG A 2 -12.77 8.72 11.95
N LEU A 3 -11.94 8.37 11.00
CA LEU A 3 -12.30 8.30 9.59
C LEU A 3 -12.38 6.81 9.20
N ARG A 4 -13.49 6.40 8.63
CA ARG A 4 -13.59 5.10 7.95
C ARG A 4 -13.46 5.34 6.46
N VAL A 5 -12.41 4.80 5.88
CA VAL A 5 -12.10 4.92 4.45
C VAL A 5 -12.39 3.59 3.78
N ILE A 6 -13.14 3.65 2.68
CA ILE A 6 -13.54 2.48 1.90
C ILE A 6 -13.17 2.78 0.44
N ASN A 7 -12.37 1.93 -0.17
CA ASN A 7 -12.16 2.00 -1.60
C ASN A 7 -13.24 1.19 -2.34
N ALA A 8 -14.26 1.88 -2.82
CA ALA A 8 -15.36 1.29 -3.56
C ALA A 8 -15.14 1.31 -5.10
N ALA A 9 -13.93 1.60 -5.57
CA ALA A 9 -13.62 1.56 -6.99
C ALA A 9 -13.50 0.11 -7.49
N ALA A 10 -13.94 -0.13 -8.72
CA ALA A 10 -13.87 -1.47 -9.33
C ALA A 10 -12.42 -1.94 -9.59
N GLN A 11 -11.52 -1.02 -9.95
CA GLN A 11 -10.15 -1.37 -10.37
C GLN A 11 -9.07 -0.37 -9.94
N THR A 12 -9.43 0.77 -9.33
CA THR A 12 -8.45 1.81 -9.00
C THR A 12 -7.93 1.64 -7.58
N ILE A 13 -6.63 1.53 -7.43
CA ILE A 13 -5.91 1.61 -6.17
C ILE A 13 -5.59 3.09 -5.91
N PHE A 14 -5.74 3.56 -4.67
CA PHE A 14 -5.46 4.95 -4.32
C PHE A 14 -4.38 5.05 -3.25
N ASN A 15 -3.60 6.13 -3.35
CA ASN A 15 -2.73 6.59 -2.29
C ASN A 15 -3.47 7.65 -1.48
N LEU A 16 -3.70 7.38 -0.21
CA LEU A 16 -4.46 8.22 0.71
C LEU A 16 -3.51 8.96 1.64
N ARG A 17 -3.64 10.29 1.70
CA ARG A 17 -2.92 11.14 2.65
C ARG A 17 -3.72 12.37 3.03
N ILE A 18 -3.37 12.97 4.16
CA ILE A 18 -3.85 14.29 4.57
C ILE A 18 -2.60 15.12 4.87
N PRO A 19 -2.12 15.96 3.92
CA PRO A 19 -0.89 16.72 4.12
C PRO A 19 -0.89 17.51 5.42
N GLY A 20 0.17 17.34 6.22
CA GLY A 20 0.32 17.98 7.52
C GLY A 20 -0.45 17.34 8.67
N LEU A 21 -1.00 16.13 8.49
CA LEU A 21 -1.71 15.39 9.53
C LEU A 21 -1.28 13.92 9.51
N LYS A 22 -0.98 13.35 10.68
CA LYS A 22 -0.71 11.92 10.82
C LYS A 22 -2.01 11.13 10.77
N LEU A 23 -1.94 9.95 10.16
CA LEU A 23 -2.99 8.95 10.10
C LEU A 23 -2.60 7.82 11.06
N GLU A 24 -3.33 7.63 12.14
CA GLU A 24 -3.14 6.49 13.03
C GLU A 24 -4.08 5.37 12.58
N VAL A 25 -3.53 4.35 11.97
CA VAL A 25 -4.26 3.17 11.50
C VAL A 25 -4.61 2.31 12.71
N VAL A 26 -5.90 2.03 12.93
CA VAL A 26 -6.39 1.26 14.09
C VAL A 26 -7.17 0.00 13.70
N ALA A 27 -7.63 -0.10 12.45
CA ALA A 27 -8.22 -1.32 11.91
C ALA A 27 -8.07 -1.36 10.38
N THR A 28 -8.00 -2.55 9.83
CA THR A 28 -8.08 -2.84 8.38
C THR A 28 -9.09 -3.96 8.16
N ASP A 29 -9.96 -3.81 7.16
CA ASP A 29 -11.02 -4.78 6.79
C ASP A 29 -11.84 -5.28 7.99
N GLY A 30 -12.12 -4.37 8.92
CA GLY A 30 -12.88 -4.65 10.13
C GLY A 30 -12.08 -5.35 11.25
N ILE A 31 -10.80 -5.67 11.02
CA ILE A 31 -9.93 -6.31 12.01
C ILE A 31 -9.12 -5.23 12.74
N PRO A 32 -9.25 -5.10 14.09
CA PRO A 32 -8.42 -4.20 14.86
C PRO A 32 -6.94 -4.59 14.79
N VAL A 33 -6.09 -3.58 14.56
CA VAL A 33 -4.63 -3.74 14.54
C VAL A 33 -3.97 -2.91 15.64
N GLN A 34 -2.72 -3.23 15.98
CA GLN A 34 -1.91 -2.37 16.82
C GLN A 34 -1.81 -0.99 16.16
N PRO A 35 -2.12 0.11 16.87
CA PRO A 35 -2.11 1.43 16.28
C PRO A 35 -0.76 1.77 15.66
N VAL A 36 -0.76 2.19 14.41
CA VAL A 36 0.44 2.60 13.70
C VAL A 36 0.24 3.96 13.04
N SER A 37 1.16 4.89 13.32
CA SER A 37 1.10 6.27 12.81
C SER A 37 1.91 6.40 11.53
N VAL A 38 1.25 6.82 10.45
CA VAL A 38 1.83 7.01 9.12
C VAL A 38 1.41 8.35 8.53
N ASP A 39 2.05 8.77 7.45
CA ASP A 39 1.68 9.98 6.70
C ASP A 39 0.81 9.65 5.48
N GLU A 40 0.96 8.45 4.96
CA GLU A 40 0.28 7.99 3.74
C GLU A 40 0.07 6.47 3.80
N LEU A 41 -0.98 6.00 3.13
CA LEU A 41 -1.21 4.59 2.91
C LEU A 41 -1.74 4.36 1.48
N GLN A 42 -1.48 3.17 0.95
CA GLN A 42 -2.11 2.71 -0.27
C GLN A 42 -3.32 1.86 0.09
N ILE A 43 -4.46 2.10 -0.56
CA ILE A 43 -5.71 1.36 -0.33
C ILE A 43 -6.13 0.65 -1.62
N GLY A 44 -6.13 -0.67 -1.58
CA GLY A 44 -6.56 -1.54 -2.67
C GLY A 44 -8.08 -1.56 -2.87
N ASN A 45 -8.51 -2.22 -3.93
CA ASN A 45 -9.93 -2.39 -4.22
C ASN A 45 -10.61 -3.20 -3.11
N ALA A 46 -11.79 -2.76 -2.70
CA ALA A 46 -12.60 -3.31 -1.61
C ALA A 46 -11.97 -3.24 -0.21
N GLU A 47 -10.73 -2.78 -0.06
CA GLU A 47 -10.12 -2.59 1.26
C GLU A 47 -10.79 -1.47 2.06
N THR A 48 -10.75 -1.62 3.37
CA THR A 48 -11.23 -0.60 4.32
C THR A 48 -10.20 -0.32 5.38
N TYR A 49 -10.06 0.94 5.78
CA TYR A 49 -9.20 1.37 6.89
C TYR A 49 -9.98 2.26 7.86
N ASP A 50 -9.80 2.00 9.15
CA ASP A 50 -10.21 2.93 10.21
C ASP A 50 -8.98 3.71 10.69
N LEU A 51 -9.05 5.02 10.57
CA LEU A 51 -7.97 5.95 10.87
C LEU A 51 -8.40 6.89 12.00
N ILE A 52 -7.53 7.10 12.97
CA ILE A 52 -7.67 8.19 13.94
C ILE A 52 -6.79 9.35 13.49
N VAL A 53 -7.37 10.54 13.42
CA VAL A 53 -6.66 11.79 13.14
C VAL A 53 -6.97 12.82 14.21
N VAL A 54 -5.99 13.65 14.54
CA VAL A 54 -6.10 14.72 15.55
C VAL A 54 -5.86 16.06 14.86
N PRO A 55 -6.88 16.63 14.18
CA PRO A 55 -6.73 17.88 13.47
C PRO A 55 -6.70 19.06 14.45
N GLU A 56 -5.89 20.07 14.15
CA GLU A 56 -5.94 21.39 14.76
C GLU A 56 -7.16 22.19 14.26
N ASP A 57 -7.38 23.40 14.80
CA ASP A 57 -8.47 24.30 14.38
C ASP A 57 -8.18 24.98 13.03
N ARG A 58 -7.97 24.16 12.00
CA ARG A 58 -7.77 24.58 10.60
C ARG A 58 -8.30 23.56 9.61
N ALA A 59 -8.37 23.95 8.35
CA ALA A 59 -8.78 23.01 7.29
C ALA A 59 -7.58 22.18 6.80
N TYR A 60 -7.87 20.94 6.43
CA TYR A 60 -6.95 19.99 5.80
C TYR A 60 -7.59 19.45 4.53
N THR A 61 -6.77 19.10 3.54
CA THR A 61 -7.21 18.41 2.34
C THR A 61 -6.92 16.92 2.48
N LEU A 62 -7.97 16.10 2.48
CA LEU A 62 -7.83 14.66 2.29
C LEU A 62 -7.65 14.41 0.79
N VAL A 63 -6.64 13.66 0.42
CA VAL A 63 -6.26 13.34 -0.95
C VAL A 63 -6.30 11.85 -1.16
N ALA A 64 -7.06 11.40 -2.17
CA ALA A 64 -7.04 10.04 -2.69
C ALA A 64 -6.52 10.11 -4.13
N GLU A 65 -5.23 9.89 -4.32
CA GLU A 65 -4.54 9.98 -5.62
C GLU A 65 -4.44 8.60 -6.26
N GLY A 66 -4.89 8.46 -7.50
CA GLY A 66 -4.75 7.20 -8.24
C GLY A 66 -3.30 6.73 -8.31
N ILE A 67 -3.07 5.42 -8.18
CA ILE A 67 -1.72 4.82 -8.19
C ILE A 67 -0.94 5.19 -9.45
N ASP A 68 -1.63 5.32 -10.59
CA ASP A 68 -1.08 5.68 -11.89
C ASP A 68 -0.92 7.21 -12.07
N ARG A 69 -1.33 8.01 -11.07
CA ARG A 69 -1.32 9.48 -11.10
C ARG A 69 -2.18 10.11 -12.21
N SER A 70 -3.18 9.39 -12.71
CA SER A 70 -4.10 9.93 -13.74
C SER A 70 -5.06 10.97 -13.18
N GLY A 71 -5.29 10.95 -11.87
CA GLY A 71 -6.19 11.88 -11.19
C GLY A 71 -6.19 11.69 -9.68
N MET A 72 -6.94 12.53 -8.99
CA MET A 72 -7.17 12.41 -7.55
C MET A 72 -8.57 12.90 -7.16
N GLY A 73 -9.16 12.23 -6.18
CA GLY A 73 -10.28 12.73 -5.41
C GLY A 73 -9.77 13.57 -4.23
N VAL A 74 -10.50 14.63 -3.90
CA VAL A 74 -10.18 15.47 -2.73
C VAL A 74 -11.41 15.74 -1.88
N ALA A 75 -11.21 15.78 -0.57
CA ALA A 75 -12.22 16.22 0.39
C ALA A 75 -11.59 17.18 1.40
N THR A 76 -12.41 17.99 2.06
CA THR A 76 -11.95 18.91 3.10
C THR A 76 -12.35 18.39 4.47
N LEU A 77 -11.37 18.23 5.36
CA LEU A 77 -11.59 18.03 6.79
C LEU A 77 -11.39 19.38 7.48
N ALA A 78 -12.45 19.91 8.09
CA ALA A 78 -12.41 21.23 8.70
C ALA A 78 -13.36 21.32 9.91
N PRO A 79 -13.05 22.16 10.91
CA PRO A 79 -13.89 22.34 12.09
C PRO A 79 -15.17 23.12 11.80
N ARG A 80 -15.21 23.91 10.74
CA ARG A 80 -16.37 24.76 10.37
C ARG A 80 -16.67 24.69 8.86
N PRO A 81 -17.95 24.78 8.46
CA PRO A 81 -18.33 24.85 7.04
C PRO A 81 -17.67 26.03 6.31
N GLY A 82 -17.39 25.84 5.03
CA GLY A 82 -16.84 26.87 4.15
C GLY A 82 -15.31 27.02 4.22
N MET A 83 -14.65 26.46 5.22
CA MET A 83 -13.18 26.43 5.26
C MET A 83 -12.61 25.53 4.16
N ARG A 84 -11.48 25.94 3.60
CA ARG A 84 -10.77 25.18 2.56
C ARG A 84 -9.28 25.14 2.87
N ALA A 85 -8.61 24.07 2.44
CA ALA A 85 -7.17 23.94 2.46
C ALA A 85 -6.64 23.84 1.02
N ALA A 86 -5.33 24.09 0.86
CA ALA A 86 -4.68 23.96 -0.44
C ALA A 86 -4.76 22.51 -0.95
N VAL A 87 -5.08 22.36 -2.23
CA VAL A 87 -5.05 21.05 -2.91
C VAL A 87 -3.63 20.86 -3.48
N PRO A 88 -2.89 19.83 -3.10
CA PRO A 88 -1.57 19.59 -3.65
C PRO A 88 -1.66 19.22 -5.14
N PRO A 89 -0.61 19.47 -5.93
CA PRO A 89 -0.57 19.00 -7.32
C PRO A 89 -0.48 17.47 -7.36
N LEU A 90 -0.91 16.90 -8.50
CA LEU A 90 -0.63 15.49 -8.81
C LEU A 90 0.87 15.24 -8.82
N ARG A 91 1.29 14.13 -8.26
CA ARG A 91 2.68 13.68 -8.31
C ARG A 91 3.03 13.15 -9.70
N LYS A 92 4.32 13.05 -9.99
CA LYS A 92 4.82 12.44 -11.22
C LYS A 92 4.39 10.97 -11.27
N ARG A 93 3.98 10.52 -12.45
CA ARG A 93 3.65 9.11 -12.70
C ARG A 93 4.85 8.23 -12.38
N PRO A 94 4.67 7.15 -11.58
CA PRO A 94 5.77 6.22 -11.31
C PRO A 94 6.12 5.46 -12.59
N THR A 95 7.41 5.19 -12.76
CA THR A 95 7.89 4.32 -13.83
C THR A 95 8.08 2.93 -13.26
N LEU A 96 7.40 1.94 -13.85
CA LEU A 96 7.60 0.54 -13.50
C LEU A 96 9.03 0.12 -13.87
N THR A 97 9.65 -0.60 -12.96
CA THR A 97 11.00 -1.15 -13.13
C THR A 97 10.93 -2.68 -13.29
N MET A 98 12.03 -3.31 -13.66
CA MET A 98 12.13 -4.77 -13.71
C MET A 98 11.84 -5.42 -12.34
N LYS A 99 12.18 -4.73 -11.25
CA LYS A 99 11.85 -5.15 -9.87
C LYS A 99 10.34 -5.26 -9.67
N ASP A 100 9.56 -4.34 -10.21
CA ASP A 100 8.10 -4.32 -10.07
C ASP A 100 7.42 -5.44 -10.88
N MET A 101 8.09 -5.94 -11.89
CA MET A 101 7.67 -7.10 -12.68
C MET A 101 8.16 -8.44 -12.11
N GLY A 102 8.78 -8.45 -10.94
CA GLY A 102 9.34 -9.66 -10.33
C GLY A 102 10.59 -10.19 -11.03
N MET A 103 11.22 -9.39 -11.88
CA MET A 103 12.49 -9.74 -12.54
C MET A 103 13.64 -9.06 -11.78
N MET A 104 14.53 -9.86 -11.22
CA MET A 104 15.80 -9.33 -10.71
C MET A 104 16.74 -8.98 -11.88
N ASP A 105 17.55 -7.93 -11.66
CA ASP A 105 18.61 -7.57 -12.57
C ASP A 105 19.64 -8.72 -12.65
N HIS A 106 19.71 -9.42 -13.77
CA HIS A 106 20.59 -10.56 -13.98
C HIS A 106 22.06 -10.17 -14.18
N SER A 107 22.44 -8.91 -14.01
CA SER A 107 23.83 -8.47 -14.20
C SER A 107 24.82 -9.01 -13.17
N ALA A 108 24.38 -9.70 -12.10
CA ALA A 108 25.25 -10.13 -11.00
C ALA A 108 25.50 -11.64 -10.89
N HIS A 109 24.93 -12.51 -11.74
CA HIS A 109 25.13 -13.96 -11.64
C HIS A 109 25.57 -14.60 -12.96
N GLY A 110 26.88 -14.56 -13.20
CA GLY A 110 27.57 -15.53 -14.05
C GLY A 110 27.61 -16.89 -13.33
N GLY A 111 26.65 -17.76 -13.58
CA GLY A 111 26.62 -19.13 -13.04
C GLY A 111 25.62 -19.95 -13.85
N GLY A 112 26.14 -20.76 -14.82
CA GLY A 112 25.35 -21.66 -15.65
C GLY A 112 24.78 -22.83 -14.83
N GLY A 113 23.64 -22.61 -14.19
CA GLY A 113 22.74 -23.66 -13.72
C GLY A 113 21.53 -23.66 -14.64
N GLY A 114 21.18 -24.80 -15.24
CA GLY A 114 19.99 -24.93 -16.08
C GLY A 114 18.76 -24.40 -15.33
N MET A 115 18.13 -23.35 -15.86
CA MET A 115 16.86 -22.86 -15.32
C MET A 115 15.82 -23.96 -15.51
N ASP A 116 15.27 -24.47 -14.41
CA ASP A 116 14.06 -25.25 -14.47
C ASP A 116 12.92 -24.33 -14.93
N HIS A 117 12.49 -24.49 -16.16
CA HIS A 117 11.35 -23.77 -16.73
C HIS A 117 10.02 -24.38 -16.28
N SER A 118 10.03 -25.36 -15.38
CA SER A 118 8.78 -25.87 -14.82
C SER A 118 8.14 -24.80 -13.94
N MET A 119 6.87 -24.53 -14.16
CA MET A 119 6.06 -23.61 -13.35
C MET A 119 5.83 -24.13 -11.92
N ARG A 120 6.45 -25.24 -11.53
CA ARG A 120 6.27 -25.93 -10.24
C ARG A 120 7.58 -26.30 -9.56
N ASP A 121 8.61 -25.49 -9.71
CA ASP A 121 9.90 -25.72 -9.06
C ASP A 121 9.75 -25.66 -7.53
N LYS A 122 9.70 -26.84 -6.91
CA LYS A 122 9.50 -27.04 -5.47
C LYS A 122 10.66 -26.52 -4.63
N SER A 123 11.84 -26.33 -5.22
CA SER A 123 13.02 -25.85 -4.49
C SER A 123 12.91 -24.37 -4.08
N LYS A 124 11.95 -23.65 -4.64
CA LYS A 124 11.75 -22.19 -4.43
C LYS A 124 10.79 -21.85 -3.29
N VAL A 125 10.17 -22.84 -2.68
CA VAL A 125 9.19 -22.64 -1.61
C VAL A 125 9.43 -23.64 -0.48
N ASP A 126 9.11 -23.26 0.74
CA ASP A 126 9.27 -24.04 1.96
C ASP A 126 7.97 -24.73 2.42
N PHE A 127 6.94 -24.68 1.62
CA PHE A 127 5.65 -25.31 1.89
C PHE A 127 5.38 -26.49 0.94
N PRO A 128 4.49 -27.44 1.34
CA PRO A 128 4.15 -28.60 0.49
C PRO A 128 3.46 -28.19 -0.80
N VAL A 129 4.03 -28.57 -1.93
CA VAL A 129 3.43 -28.34 -3.27
C VAL A 129 2.56 -29.53 -3.64
N GLY A 130 1.25 -29.38 -3.51
CA GLY A 130 0.24 -30.41 -3.78
C GLY A 130 -0.66 -30.05 -4.96
N VAL A 131 -1.80 -30.74 -5.02
CA VAL A 131 -2.79 -30.67 -6.12
C VAL A 131 -3.38 -29.25 -6.28
N GLY A 132 -3.41 -28.42 -5.28
CA GLY A 132 -3.96 -27.05 -5.36
C GLY A 132 -2.96 -25.98 -5.81
N VAL A 133 -1.72 -26.34 -6.14
CA VAL A 133 -0.67 -25.39 -6.56
C VAL A 133 -0.44 -25.53 -8.06
N ASP A 134 -0.99 -24.63 -8.85
CA ASP A 134 -0.85 -24.64 -10.30
C ASP A 134 0.48 -24.04 -10.77
N MET A 135 0.98 -23.04 -10.03
CA MET A 135 2.19 -22.31 -10.40
C MET A 135 2.95 -21.81 -9.16
N ILE A 136 4.27 -21.83 -9.25
CA ILE A 136 5.18 -21.22 -8.28
C ILE A 136 5.90 -20.09 -8.98
N ALA A 137 5.94 -18.91 -8.37
CA ALA A 137 6.67 -17.78 -8.92
C ALA A 137 8.14 -18.14 -9.16
N PRO A 138 8.70 -17.89 -10.35
CA PRO A 138 10.11 -18.22 -10.65
C PRO A 138 11.11 -17.57 -9.70
N MET A 139 10.78 -16.38 -9.22
CA MET A 139 11.59 -15.59 -8.27
C MET A 139 10.69 -14.96 -7.21
N PRO A 140 10.25 -15.74 -6.20
CA PRO A 140 9.42 -15.21 -5.14
C PRO A 140 10.25 -14.19 -4.33
N THR A 141 9.67 -13.00 -4.13
CA THR A 141 10.29 -11.93 -3.34
C THR A 141 9.30 -11.46 -2.29
N ASP A 142 9.74 -11.43 -1.03
CA ASP A 142 8.95 -10.83 0.04
C ASP A 142 9.06 -9.29 -0.02
N ARG A 143 7.97 -8.66 -0.42
CA ARG A 143 7.81 -7.20 -0.47
C ARG A 143 6.87 -6.65 0.60
N THR A 144 6.48 -7.45 1.58
CA THR A 144 5.53 -7.05 2.62
C THR A 144 6.02 -5.88 3.49
N GLY A 145 7.33 -5.68 3.59
CA GLY A 145 7.94 -4.55 4.29
C GLY A 145 8.20 -3.32 3.40
N GLU A 146 7.86 -3.38 2.11
CA GLU A 146 8.01 -2.25 1.21
C GLU A 146 6.72 -1.41 1.15
N PRO A 147 6.80 -0.09 0.90
CA PRO A 147 5.63 0.71 0.60
C PRO A 147 5.03 0.31 -0.75
N GLY A 148 3.80 0.74 -1.01
CA GLY A 148 3.16 0.51 -2.29
C GLY A 148 3.89 1.20 -3.45
N LEU A 149 3.60 0.76 -4.68
CA LEU A 149 4.22 1.25 -5.91
C LEU A 149 4.18 2.79 -6.01
N GLY A 150 5.34 3.38 -6.27
CA GLY A 150 5.52 4.83 -6.41
C GLY A 150 5.46 5.59 -5.09
N LEU A 151 5.65 4.89 -3.96
CA LEU A 151 5.72 5.46 -2.61
C LEU A 151 7.08 5.22 -1.93
N GLU A 152 8.06 4.67 -2.66
CA GLU A 152 9.37 4.29 -2.14
C GLU A 152 10.19 5.52 -1.67
N ASP A 153 10.09 6.64 -2.41
CA ASP A 153 10.92 7.83 -2.22
C ASP A 153 10.10 9.10 -1.94
N VAL A 154 8.96 8.97 -1.26
CA VAL A 154 8.09 10.13 -0.98
C VAL A 154 8.55 11.02 0.18
N GLY A 155 9.60 10.62 0.90
CA GLY A 155 10.22 11.42 1.99
C GLY A 155 9.43 11.44 3.29
N HIS A 156 8.40 10.59 3.44
CA HIS A 156 7.59 10.45 4.65
C HIS A 156 7.19 8.98 4.87
N ARG A 157 6.65 8.67 6.06
CA ARG A 157 6.30 7.31 6.43
C ARG A 157 5.05 6.83 5.71
N VAL A 158 5.18 5.74 4.97
CA VAL A 158 4.08 5.03 4.30
C VAL A 158 3.80 3.72 5.03
N LEU A 159 2.52 3.36 5.12
CA LEU A 159 2.09 2.07 5.65
C LEU A 159 2.58 0.93 4.75
N ASN A 160 3.06 -0.14 5.36
CA ASN A 160 3.34 -1.41 4.69
C ASN A 160 2.64 -2.58 5.41
N TYR A 161 2.62 -3.77 4.81
CA TYR A 161 1.91 -4.91 5.39
C TYR A 161 2.49 -5.38 6.73
N ARG A 162 3.80 -5.24 6.97
CA ARG A 162 4.42 -5.62 8.24
C ARG A 162 4.02 -4.72 9.40
N ASP A 163 3.53 -3.52 9.12
CA ASP A 163 2.99 -2.61 10.14
C ASP A 163 1.63 -3.09 10.68
N LEU A 164 0.91 -3.94 9.93
CA LEU A 164 -0.44 -4.38 10.24
C LEU A 164 -0.42 -5.63 11.15
N VAL A 165 -0.29 -5.42 12.44
CA VAL A 165 -0.29 -6.51 13.44
C VAL A 165 -1.66 -6.56 14.10
N ALA A 166 -2.38 -7.67 13.93
CA ALA A 166 -3.69 -7.85 14.54
C ALA A 166 -3.60 -7.79 16.09
N LEU A 167 -4.53 -7.08 16.72
CA LEU A 167 -4.61 -7.02 18.20
C LEU A 167 -4.92 -8.38 18.81
N THR A 168 -5.73 -9.17 18.12
CA THR A 168 -6.06 -10.54 18.53
C THR A 168 -5.63 -11.47 17.41
N PRO A 169 -4.57 -12.28 17.57
CA PRO A 169 -4.17 -13.26 16.59
C PRO A 169 -5.32 -14.24 16.30
N ASN A 170 -5.53 -14.56 15.05
CA ASN A 170 -6.43 -15.64 14.67
C ASN A 170 -5.87 -16.96 15.24
N LYS A 171 -6.75 -17.72 15.88
CA LYS A 171 -6.43 -19.06 16.39
C LYS A 171 -6.40 -20.07 15.26
#